data_f8d630493b77d1ed47982c080c4e20c1
#
_entry.id   f8d630493b77d1ed47982c080c4e20c1
#
_cell.length_a   1.000
_cell.length_b   1.000
_cell.length_c   1.000
_cell.angle_alpha   90.00
_cell.angle_beta   90.00
_cell.angle_gamma   90.00
#
_symmetry.space_group_name_H-M   'P 1'
#
loop_
_entity.id
_entity.type
_entity.pdbx_description
1 polymer ?
#
loop_
_entity_poly.entity_id
_entity_poly.type
_entity_poly.pdbx_seq_one_letter_code
_entity_poly.pdbx_strand_id
1 'polypeptide(L)'
;MLRAEAVHNRTGGTLKGKLTTQALGRTDLLGRLGTLTAPLTNAMIGTPGSTVRKLMDKTVGLASQRVLPPYAKTRFSTWFKKRKARGGARMGRAEQARVSVFPTCLVEYQNPAVGRDLVAVYERNGVDCDLADGVGCCGAPWLHSGEFGPFRKQAVRNVEKLAAVVRSGRDIVVPQPTCGYVLKRDYPEYLRSDDARLVAEHTFDAAEYLWRLHKAEGKEFDTEFPGDIPASTAYHAPGHLQAQNIGLRSRDLIKLTGTNVTLVQKCSGIDGMWGLRSENYELARKVAKPLAEAIERSEAEVVVGDCHFANGAIIEETGRVPLHPMQFLARAYGLPEEID
;
A
#
# COMPACT_ATOMS: atom_id res chain seq x y z
N MET A 1 -3.19 -12.88 -17.21
CA MET A 1 -2.75 -14.25 -17.53
C MET A 1 -1.51 -14.26 -18.42
N LEU A 2 -1.57 -13.87 -19.69
CA LEU A 2 -0.44 -13.87 -20.63
C LEU A 2 0.86 -13.22 -20.12
N ARG A 3 0.76 -12.13 -19.36
CA ARG A 3 1.92 -11.43 -18.81
C ARG A 3 2.64 -12.22 -17.72
N ALA A 4 1.88 -12.80 -16.79
CA ALA A 4 2.42 -13.63 -15.72
C ALA A 4 3.09 -14.90 -16.27
N GLU A 5 2.52 -15.51 -17.30
CA GLU A 5 3.14 -16.64 -18.03
C GLU A 5 4.41 -16.22 -18.76
N ALA A 6 4.43 -15.05 -19.39
CA ALA A 6 5.63 -14.53 -20.06
C ALA A 6 6.77 -14.26 -19.05
N VAL A 7 6.47 -13.77 -17.86
CA VAL A 7 7.45 -13.58 -16.78
C VAL A 7 7.95 -14.93 -16.26
N HIS A 8 7.04 -15.89 -16.02
CA HIS A 8 7.40 -17.23 -15.58
C HIS A 8 8.34 -17.93 -16.58
N ASN A 9 8.00 -17.89 -17.87
CA ASN A 9 8.81 -18.50 -18.92
C ASN A 9 10.19 -17.85 -19.10
N ARG A 10 10.31 -16.53 -18.87
CA ARG A 10 11.60 -15.82 -18.96
C ARG A 10 12.51 -16.05 -17.75
N THR A 11 11.96 -16.08 -16.54
CA THR A 11 12.73 -16.05 -15.29
C THR A 11 12.76 -17.41 -14.58
N GLY A 12 11.78 -18.28 -14.79
CA GLY A 12 11.63 -19.57 -14.11
C GLY A 12 12.70 -20.61 -14.44
N GLY A 13 13.44 -20.45 -15.55
CA GLY A 13 14.47 -21.39 -15.98
C GLY A 13 15.83 -21.26 -15.28
N THR A 14 16.15 -20.10 -14.69
CA THR A 14 17.45 -19.86 -14.06
C THR A 14 17.38 -19.95 -12.52
N LEU A 15 18.47 -20.40 -11.90
CA LEU A 15 18.57 -20.44 -10.43
C LEU A 15 18.36 -19.05 -9.80
N LYS A 16 18.98 -18.01 -10.39
CA LYS A 16 18.80 -16.61 -9.98
C LYS A 16 17.34 -16.19 -10.07
N GLY A 17 16.66 -16.46 -11.18
CA GLY A 17 15.23 -16.13 -11.37
C GLY A 17 14.33 -16.80 -10.34
N LYS A 18 14.59 -18.06 -9.99
CA LYS A 18 13.88 -18.78 -8.92
C LYS A 18 14.12 -18.15 -7.55
N LEU A 19 15.36 -17.80 -7.23
CA LEU A 19 15.72 -17.14 -5.97
C LEU A 19 15.04 -15.76 -5.86
N THR A 20 15.06 -14.97 -6.94
CA THR A 20 14.37 -13.68 -7.01
C THR A 20 12.87 -13.83 -6.72
N THR A 21 12.23 -14.77 -7.39
CA THR A 21 10.79 -15.01 -7.23
C THR A 21 10.45 -15.48 -5.81
N GLN A 22 11.26 -16.38 -5.23
CA GLN A 22 11.08 -16.83 -3.85
C GLN A 22 11.30 -15.69 -2.83
N ALA A 23 12.30 -14.85 -3.02
CA ALA A 23 12.55 -13.69 -2.16
C ALA A 23 11.40 -12.67 -2.24
N LEU A 24 11.00 -12.29 -3.45
CA LEU A 24 9.91 -11.32 -3.65
C LEU A 24 8.55 -11.87 -3.21
N GLY A 25 8.29 -13.17 -3.33
CA GLY A 25 7.02 -13.78 -2.99
C GLY A 25 6.80 -13.99 -1.49
N ARG A 26 7.88 -14.18 -0.71
CA ARG A 26 7.81 -14.47 0.74
C ARG A 26 7.81 -13.20 1.59
N THR A 27 7.02 -12.22 1.21
CA THR A 27 6.96 -10.89 1.86
C THR A 27 6.68 -10.96 3.36
N ASP A 28 5.78 -11.85 3.81
CA ASP A 28 5.46 -11.98 5.24
C ASP A 28 6.64 -12.55 6.05
N LEU A 29 7.34 -13.55 5.51
CA LEU A 29 8.52 -14.11 6.18
C LEU A 29 9.64 -13.07 6.27
N LEU A 30 9.96 -12.43 5.14
CA LEU A 30 11.00 -11.40 5.11
C LEU A 30 10.60 -10.18 5.93
N GLY A 31 9.32 -9.80 5.93
CA GLY A 31 8.80 -8.71 6.75
C GLY A 31 8.96 -8.96 8.24
N ARG A 32 8.60 -10.16 8.71
CA ARG A 32 8.76 -10.56 10.12
C ARG A 32 10.23 -10.58 10.55
N LEU A 33 11.10 -11.19 9.76
CA LEU A 33 12.53 -11.22 10.03
C LEU A 33 13.14 -9.81 9.98
N GLY A 34 12.81 -9.04 8.95
CA GLY A 34 13.27 -7.67 8.78
C GLY A 34 12.85 -6.76 9.94
N THR A 35 11.60 -6.88 10.42
CA THR A 35 11.14 -6.11 11.59
C THR A 35 11.84 -6.54 12.88
N LEU A 36 12.04 -7.86 13.09
CA LEU A 36 12.73 -8.37 14.27
C LEU A 36 14.17 -7.88 14.38
N THR A 37 14.82 -7.72 13.24
CA THR A 37 16.23 -7.27 13.14
C THR A 37 16.34 -5.87 12.50
N ALA A 38 15.31 -5.04 12.62
CA ALA A 38 15.17 -3.79 11.87
C ALA A 38 16.41 -2.87 11.91
N PRO A 39 17.06 -2.59 13.04
CA PRO A 39 18.25 -1.74 13.05
C PRO A 39 19.39 -2.30 12.19
N LEU A 40 19.65 -3.60 12.31
CA LEU A 40 20.72 -4.26 11.55
C LEU A 40 20.35 -4.38 10.07
N THR A 41 19.13 -4.86 9.78
CA THR A 41 18.65 -5.03 8.42
C THR A 41 18.64 -3.69 7.67
N ASN A 42 18.14 -2.62 8.30
CA ASN A 42 18.10 -1.29 7.69
C ASN A 42 19.50 -0.72 7.45
N ALA A 43 20.44 -0.94 8.35
CA ALA A 43 21.83 -0.55 8.13
C ALA A 43 22.47 -1.29 6.94
N MET A 44 22.12 -2.57 6.75
CA MET A 44 22.65 -3.38 5.66
C MET A 44 22.05 -3.05 4.29
N ILE A 45 20.73 -2.84 4.22
CA ILE A 45 20.01 -2.68 2.94
C ILE A 45 19.63 -1.22 2.63
N GLY A 46 19.72 -0.31 3.57
CA GLY A 46 19.22 1.06 3.46
C GLY A 46 19.97 1.94 2.46
N THR A 47 21.25 1.65 2.19
CA THR A 47 22.06 2.46 1.28
C THR A 47 22.08 1.87 -0.13
N PRO A 48 21.43 2.49 -1.12
CA PRO A 48 21.51 2.09 -2.52
C PRO A 48 22.97 2.02 -3.00
N GLY A 49 23.29 1.03 -3.83
CA GLY A 49 24.63 0.85 -4.38
C GLY A 49 25.71 0.34 -3.42
N SER A 50 25.40 0.10 -2.14
CA SER A 50 26.33 -0.47 -1.17
C SER A 50 26.82 -1.88 -1.56
N THR A 51 27.92 -2.35 -0.96
CA THR A 51 28.46 -3.68 -1.24
C THR A 51 27.44 -4.78 -0.98
N VAL A 52 26.66 -4.69 0.10
CA VAL A 52 25.58 -5.64 0.41
C VAL A 52 24.52 -5.63 -0.67
N ARG A 53 24.10 -4.43 -1.12
CA ARG A 53 23.12 -4.28 -2.21
C ARG A 53 23.61 -4.82 -3.54
N LYS A 54 24.90 -4.63 -3.87
CA LYS A 54 25.53 -5.23 -5.06
C LYS A 54 25.59 -6.76 -4.97
N LEU A 55 25.81 -7.31 -3.77
CA LEU A 55 25.75 -8.76 -3.56
C LEU A 55 24.32 -9.29 -3.72
N MET A 56 23.31 -8.59 -3.18
CA MET A 56 21.90 -8.93 -3.38
C MET A 56 21.50 -8.89 -4.87
N ASP A 57 22.02 -7.92 -5.60
CA ASP A 57 21.81 -7.81 -7.06
C ASP A 57 22.34 -9.05 -7.79
N LYS A 58 23.57 -9.46 -7.49
CA LYS A 58 24.19 -10.64 -8.10
C LYS A 58 23.48 -11.94 -7.73
N THR A 59 23.05 -12.11 -6.50
CA THR A 59 22.50 -13.37 -5.97
C THR A 59 20.98 -13.48 -6.11
N VAL A 60 20.25 -12.43 -5.69
CA VAL A 60 18.78 -12.41 -5.63
C VAL A 60 18.17 -11.64 -6.81
N GLY A 61 18.96 -10.90 -7.59
CA GLY A 61 18.45 -10.14 -8.74
C GLY A 61 17.60 -8.93 -8.38
N LEU A 62 17.78 -8.37 -7.20
CA LEU A 62 17.19 -7.08 -6.81
C LEU A 62 18.15 -5.96 -7.18
N ALA A 63 17.68 -4.99 -7.95
CA ALA A 63 18.52 -3.88 -8.43
C ALA A 63 19.18 -3.15 -7.24
N SER A 64 20.50 -3.07 -7.26
CA SER A 64 21.29 -2.51 -6.14
C SER A 64 21.01 -1.03 -5.88
N GLN A 65 20.60 -0.30 -6.91
CA GLN A 65 20.30 1.14 -6.85
C GLN A 65 18.87 1.45 -6.37
N ARG A 66 17.96 0.46 -6.34
CA ARG A 66 16.57 0.69 -5.90
C ARG A 66 16.50 1.19 -4.47
N VAL A 67 15.70 2.23 -4.25
CA VAL A 67 15.30 2.63 -2.91
C VAL A 67 14.37 1.56 -2.35
N LEU A 68 14.78 0.90 -1.29
CA LEU A 68 13.96 -0.05 -0.54
C LEU A 68 13.45 0.63 0.72
N PRO A 69 12.16 0.52 1.05
CA PRO A 69 11.65 1.07 2.28
C PRO A 69 12.26 0.34 3.49
N PRO A 70 12.60 1.07 4.56
CA PRO A 70 13.14 0.47 5.78
C PRO A 70 12.08 -0.40 6.48
N TYR A 71 12.52 -1.40 7.23
CA TYR A 71 11.64 -2.15 8.12
C TYR A 71 11.37 -1.37 9.40
N ALA A 72 10.11 -1.36 9.81
CA ALA A 72 9.69 -0.75 11.07
C ALA A 72 10.14 -1.58 12.27
N LYS A 73 10.39 -0.93 13.41
CA LYS A 73 10.71 -1.62 14.68
C LYS A 73 9.49 -2.32 15.26
N THR A 74 8.33 -1.69 15.14
CA THR A 74 7.04 -2.21 15.62
C THR A 74 6.10 -2.42 14.43
N ARG A 75 5.53 -3.61 14.29
CA ARG A 75 4.55 -3.92 13.24
C ARG A 75 3.22 -3.22 13.50
N PHE A 76 2.50 -2.88 12.44
CA PHE A 76 1.16 -2.28 12.57
C PHE A 76 0.21 -3.13 13.41
N SER A 77 0.16 -4.43 13.17
CA SER A 77 -0.69 -5.34 13.95
C SER A 77 -0.33 -5.38 15.43
N THR A 78 0.96 -5.27 15.78
CA THR A 78 1.42 -5.21 17.17
C THR A 78 0.98 -3.92 17.83
N TRP A 79 1.14 -2.79 17.15
CA TRP A 79 0.66 -1.49 17.63
C TRP A 79 -0.87 -1.52 17.83
N PHE A 80 -1.62 -2.01 16.84
CA PHE A 80 -3.08 -2.06 16.88
C PHE A 80 -3.59 -2.88 18.09
N LYS A 81 -3.02 -4.06 18.31
CA LYS A 81 -3.37 -4.92 19.46
C LYS A 81 -3.06 -4.26 20.81
N LYS A 82 -1.91 -3.61 20.92
CA LYS A 82 -1.55 -2.84 22.14
C LYS A 82 -2.52 -1.67 22.37
N ARG A 83 -2.89 -0.94 21.32
CA ARG A 83 -3.83 0.15 21.36
C ARG A 83 -5.22 -0.34 21.82
N LYS A 84 -5.72 -1.44 21.24
CA LYS A 84 -7.01 -2.05 21.61
C LYS A 84 -7.04 -2.46 23.10
N ALA A 85 -5.94 -3.01 23.61
CA ALA A 85 -5.80 -3.37 25.02
C ALA A 85 -5.77 -2.16 25.97
N ARG A 86 -5.45 -0.94 25.50
CA ARG A 86 -5.40 0.31 26.26
C ARG A 86 -6.67 1.14 26.20
N GLY A 87 -7.77 0.61 25.68
CA GLY A 87 -9.05 1.30 25.59
C GLY A 87 -9.62 1.47 24.19
N GLY A 88 -8.87 1.03 23.17
CA GLY A 88 -9.37 0.91 21.79
C GLY A 88 -9.61 2.23 21.07
N ALA A 89 -10.76 2.33 20.40
CA ALA A 89 -11.12 3.42 19.50
C ALA A 89 -11.23 4.79 20.20
N ARG A 90 -10.71 5.82 19.55
CA ARG A 90 -10.88 7.23 19.95
C ARG A 90 -11.80 7.90 18.96
N MET A 91 -13.09 7.60 19.07
CA MET A 91 -14.10 8.11 18.15
C MET A 91 -14.24 9.63 18.27
N GLY A 92 -14.02 10.32 17.18
CA GLY A 92 -14.26 11.77 17.09
C GLY A 92 -15.74 12.12 16.95
N ARG A 93 -16.55 11.17 16.48
CA ARG A 93 -18.00 11.27 16.24
C ARG A 93 -18.71 9.99 16.69
N ALA A 94 -20.03 10.01 16.77
CA ALA A 94 -20.82 8.80 17.00
C ALA A 94 -20.51 7.73 15.94
N GLU A 95 -20.49 6.45 16.33
CA GLU A 95 -20.26 5.34 15.43
C GLU A 95 -21.32 5.31 14.32
N GLN A 96 -20.88 5.34 13.08
CA GLN A 96 -21.76 5.33 11.92
C GLN A 96 -21.39 4.28 10.87
N ALA A 97 -20.24 3.65 11.03
CA ALA A 97 -19.76 2.59 10.13
C ALA A 97 -18.69 1.75 10.83
N ARG A 98 -18.46 0.53 10.31
CA ARG A 98 -17.49 -0.43 10.84
C ARG A 98 -16.63 -1.00 9.74
N VAL A 99 -15.32 -1.00 9.93
CA VAL A 99 -14.38 -1.58 8.96
C VAL A 99 -13.35 -2.48 9.66
N SER A 100 -12.74 -3.35 8.86
CA SER A 100 -11.49 -4.03 9.23
C SER A 100 -10.39 -3.65 8.25
N VAL A 101 -9.27 -3.20 8.79
CA VAL A 101 -8.10 -2.80 8.00
C VAL A 101 -7.36 -4.05 7.55
N PHE A 102 -7.21 -4.21 6.23
CA PHE A 102 -6.29 -5.18 5.64
C PHE A 102 -4.87 -4.58 5.71
N PRO A 103 -3.98 -5.11 6.58
CA PRO A 103 -2.76 -4.36 6.94
C PRO A 103 -1.74 -4.22 5.83
N THR A 104 -1.87 -4.92 4.72
CA THR A 104 -0.90 -5.01 3.62
C THR A 104 0.54 -5.26 4.13
N CYS A 105 1.38 -5.92 3.35
CA CYS A 105 2.75 -6.20 3.80
C CYS A 105 3.59 -4.92 4.01
N LEU A 106 3.28 -3.86 3.27
CA LEU A 106 4.00 -2.58 3.38
C LEU A 106 3.64 -1.84 4.67
N VAL A 107 2.36 -1.74 4.99
CA VAL A 107 1.89 -1.10 6.23
C VAL A 107 2.27 -1.95 7.44
N GLU A 108 2.16 -3.27 7.34
CA GLU A 108 2.49 -4.17 8.44
C GLU A 108 3.96 -4.10 8.86
N TYR A 109 4.89 -4.04 7.87
CA TYR A 109 6.31 -4.26 8.16
C TYR A 109 7.22 -3.06 7.89
N GLN A 110 6.80 -2.10 7.07
CA GLN A 110 7.69 -1.05 6.56
C GLN A 110 7.21 0.37 6.89
N ASN A 111 5.91 0.64 6.75
CA ASN A 111 5.36 1.95 7.09
C ASN A 111 4.06 1.84 7.91
N PRO A 112 4.13 1.42 9.18
CA PRO A 112 2.97 1.34 10.08
C PRO A 112 2.27 2.69 10.31
N ALA A 113 2.98 3.82 10.12
CA ALA A 113 2.40 5.15 10.25
C ALA A 113 1.19 5.33 9.32
N VAL A 114 1.25 4.85 8.08
CA VAL A 114 0.08 4.89 7.17
C VAL A 114 -1.14 4.21 7.77
N GLY A 115 -0.95 3.06 8.43
CA GLY A 115 -2.06 2.33 9.09
C GLY A 115 -2.57 3.06 10.33
N ARG A 116 -1.68 3.66 11.12
CA ARG A 116 -2.05 4.47 12.30
C ARG A 116 -2.86 5.69 11.90
N ASP A 117 -2.38 6.43 10.90
CA ASP A 117 -3.06 7.62 10.38
C ASP A 117 -4.40 7.27 9.74
N LEU A 118 -4.48 6.13 9.03
CA LEU A 118 -5.75 5.62 8.51
C LEU A 118 -6.74 5.42 9.66
N VAL A 119 -6.35 4.70 10.70
CA VAL A 119 -7.23 4.44 11.86
C VAL A 119 -7.67 5.75 12.51
N ALA A 120 -6.75 6.69 12.75
CA ALA A 120 -7.04 7.97 13.37
C ALA A 120 -8.02 8.82 12.53
N VAL A 121 -7.80 8.90 11.21
CA VAL A 121 -8.69 9.62 10.28
C VAL A 121 -10.08 8.98 10.22
N TYR A 122 -10.16 7.66 10.21
CA TYR A 122 -11.43 6.92 10.18
C TYR A 122 -12.23 7.14 11.47
N GLU A 123 -11.60 6.98 12.63
CA GLU A 123 -12.26 7.17 13.92
C GLU A 123 -12.71 8.61 14.15
N ARG A 124 -11.93 9.60 13.68
CA ARG A 124 -12.38 10.99 13.67
C ARG A 124 -13.72 11.16 12.93
N ASN A 125 -13.91 10.40 11.87
CA ASN A 125 -15.12 10.40 11.06
C ASN A 125 -16.16 9.36 11.50
N GLY A 126 -16.11 8.85 12.73
CA GLY A 126 -17.11 7.93 13.28
C GLY A 126 -17.07 6.52 12.68
N VAL A 127 -15.94 6.09 12.12
CA VAL A 127 -15.77 4.74 11.58
C VAL A 127 -14.99 3.89 12.58
N ASP A 128 -15.64 2.87 13.15
CA ASP A 128 -14.97 1.92 14.05
C ASP A 128 -14.05 0.99 13.26
N CYS A 129 -12.77 1.04 13.62
CA CYS A 129 -11.72 0.25 12.96
C CYS A 129 -11.36 -1.00 13.77
N ASP A 130 -11.35 -2.14 13.09
CA ASP A 130 -10.72 -3.37 13.60
C ASP A 130 -9.59 -3.80 12.65
N LEU A 131 -8.81 -4.78 13.06
CA LEU A 131 -7.76 -5.39 12.25
C LEU A 131 -8.29 -6.64 11.59
N ALA A 132 -8.08 -6.83 10.29
CA ALA A 132 -8.27 -8.11 9.65
C ALA A 132 -7.16 -9.08 10.12
N ASP A 133 -7.36 -9.71 11.30
CA ASP A 133 -6.34 -10.54 11.93
C ASP A 133 -6.19 -11.89 11.23
N GLY A 134 -4.98 -12.43 11.25
CA GLY A 134 -4.64 -13.72 10.66
C GLY A 134 -4.53 -13.73 9.13
N VAL A 135 -4.71 -12.60 8.45
CA VAL A 135 -4.40 -12.46 7.02
C VAL A 135 -2.89 -12.28 6.79
N GLY A 136 -2.45 -12.64 5.61
CA GLY A 136 -1.07 -12.37 5.15
C GLY A 136 -1.06 -11.45 3.94
N CYS A 137 0.08 -11.38 3.26
CA CYS A 137 0.23 -10.65 1.99
C CYS A 137 -0.91 -11.00 1.02
N CYS A 138 -1.38 -10.04 0.23
CA CYS A 138 -2.41 -10.29 -0.80
C CYS A 138 -2.00 -11.31 -1.87
N GLY A 139 -0.71 -11.62 -1.97
CA GLY A 139 -0.19 -12.58 -2.95
C GLY A 139 0.21 -11.98 -4.29
N ALA A 140 0.05 -10.66 -4.49
CA ALA A 140 0.46 -9.99 -5.72
C ALA A 140 1.88 -10.35 -6.20
N PRO A 141 2.91 -10.45 -5.33
CA PRO A 141 4.25 -10.84 -5.76
C PRO A 141 4.32 -12.22 -6.42
N TRP A 142 3.58 -13.19 -5.92
CA TRP A 142 3.46 -14.51 -6.53
C TRP A 142 2.76 -14.45 -7.87
N LEU A 143 1.59 -13.77 -7.91
CA LEU A 143 0.79 -13.62 -9.12
C LEU A 143 1.58 -12.93 -10.25
N HIS A 144 2.24 -11.82 -9.94
CA HIS A 144 3.03 -11.06 -10.91
C HIS A 144 4.28 -11.81 -11.39
N SER A 145 4.74 -12.80 -10.64
CA SER A 145 5.84 -13.69 -11.02
C SER A 145 5.38 -14.96 -11.75
N GLY A 146 4.05 -15.14 -11.97
CA GLY A 146 3.50 -16.34 -12.60
C GLY A 146 3.41 -17.56 -11.69
N GLU A 147 3.62 -17.40 -10.39
CA GLU A 147 3.57 -18.47 -9.40
C GLU A 147 2.15 -18.67 -8.87
N PHE A 148 1.28 -19.23 -9.69
CA PHE A 148 -0.16 -19.36 -9.39
C PHE A 148 -0.47 -20.28 -8.22
N GLY A 149 0.33 -21.32 -7.99
CA GLY A 149 0.13 -22.25 -6.87
C GLY A 149 0.29 -21.57 -5.50
N PRO A 150 1.43 -20.94 -5.21
CA PRO A 150 1.62 -20.13 -4.00
C PRO A 150 0.62 -18.99 -3.87
N PHE A 151 0.30 -18.27 -4.96
CA PHE A 151 -0.73 -17.23 -4.96
C PHE A 151 -2.08 -17.79 -4.51
N ARG A 152 -2.58 -18.87 -5.15
CA ARG A 152 -3.88 -19.47 -4.82
C ARG A 152 -3.94 -19.92 -3.36
N LYS A 153 -2.88 -20.54 -2.86
CA LYS A 153 -2.80 -20.97 -1.45
C LYS A 153 -2.93 -19.78 -0.49
N GLN A 154 -2.26 -18.67 -0.78
CA GLN A 154 -2.34 -17.46 0.01
C GLN A 154 -3.73 -16.82 -0.08
N ALA A 155 -4.28 -16.72 -1.29
CA ALA A 155 -5.59 -16.13 -1.55
C ALA A 155 -6.71 -16.88 -0.82
N VAL A 156 -6.71 -18.23 -0.86
CA VAL A 156 -7.69 -19.05 -0.12
C VAL A 156 -7.67 -18.76 1.37
N ARG A 157 -6.49 -18.71 1.98
CA ARG A 157 -6.36 -18.40 3.42
C ARG A 157 -6.87 -17.00 3.77
N ASN A 158 -6.56 -16.01 2.93
CA ASN A 158 -7.03 -14.65 3.15
C ASN A 158 -8.54 -14.56 2.97
N VAL A 159 -9.11 -15.18 1.94
CA VAL A 159 -10.56 -15.17 1.68
C VAL A 159 -11.32 -15.79 2.83
N GLU A 160 -10.85 -16.93 3.39
CA GLU A 160 -11.48 -17.55 4.57
C GLU A 160 -11.60 -16.56 5.75
N LYS A 161 -10.53 -15.83 6.06
CA LYS A 161 -10.51 -14.84 7.15
C LYS A 161 -11.35 -13.61 6.83
N LEU A 162 -11.22 -13.08 5.62
CA LEU A 162 -11.91 -11.87 5.19
C LEU A 162 -13.42 -12.10 5.02
N ALA A 163 -13.85 -13.26 4.55
CA ALA A 163 -15.27 -13.60 4.48
C ALA A 163 -15.91 -13.65 5.87
N ALA A 164 -15.19 -14.16 6.89
CA ALA A 164 -15.65 -14.12 8.27
C ALA A 164 -15.77 -12.67 8.79
N VAL A 165 -14.82 -11.79 8.44
CA VAL A 165 -14.89 -10.35 8.75
C VAL A 165 -16.15 -9.73 8.14
N VAL A 166 -16.41 -9.95 6.86
CA VAL A 166 -17.60 -9.41 6.17
C VAL A 166 -18.89 -9.92 6.82
N ARG A 167 -18.97 -11.22 7.12
CA ARG A 167 -20.15 -11.81 7.80
C ARG A 167 -20.37 -11.29 9.22
N SER A 168 -19.34 -10.73 9.84
CA SER A 168 -19.48 -10.02 11.14
C SER A 168 -20.00 -8.59 11.01
N GLY A 169 -20.35 -8.12 9.79
CA GLY A 169 -20.89 -6.79 9.51
C GLY A 169 -19.84 -5.71 9.37
N ARG A 170 -18.60 -6.05 8.96
CA ARG A 170 -17.53 -5.09 8.71
C ARG A 170 -17.11 -5.11 7.24
N ASP A 171 -16.95 -3.94 6.66
CA ASP A 171 -16.28 -3.80 5.36
C ASP A 171 -14.76 -3.90 5.52
N ILE A 172 -14.07 -4.20 4.42
CA ILE A 172 -12.62 -4.33 4.37
C ILE A 172 -12.04 -3.07 3.73
N VAL A 173 -11.12 -2.39 4.39
CA VAL A 173 -10.42 -1.24 3.83
C VAL A 173 -8.95 -1.55 3.61
N VAL A 174 -8.45 -1.14 2.45
CA VAL A 174 -7.10 -1.48 1.98
C VAL A 174 -6.34 -0.21 1.63
N PRO A 175 -5.25 0.13 2.37
CA PRO A 175 -4.46 1.35 2.13
C PRO A 175 -3.43 1.21 0.99
N GLN A 176 -3.55 0.18 0.15
CA GLN A 176 -2.62 -0.05 -0.95
C GLN A 176 -3.37 -0.46 -2.23
N PRO A 177 -3.32 0.33 -3.30
CA PRO A 177 -4.08 0.07 -4.53
C PRO A 177 -3.82 -1.29 -5.16
N THR A 178 -2.58 -1.78 -5.14
CA THR A 178 -2.24 -3.11 -5.66
C THR A 178 -2.95 -4.21 -4.88
N CYS A 179 -2.96 -4.13 -3.55
CA CYS A 179 -3.66 -5.11 -2.72
C CYS A 179 -5.18 -4.99 -2.90
N GLY A 180 -5.73 -3.77 -2.96
CA GLY A 180 -7.14 -3.53 -3.26
C GLY A 180 -7.56 -4.14 -4.60
N TYR A 181 -6.76 -3.95 -5.65
CA TYR A 181 -7.01 -4.56 -6.96
C TYR A 181 -7.02 -6.10 -6.88
N VAL A 182 -6.04 -6.70 -6.21
CA VAL A 182 -5.96 -8.16 -6.05
C VAL A 182 -7.17 -8.71 -5.32
N LEU A 183 -7.61 -8.10 -4.23
CA LEU A 183 -8.78 -8.55 -3.48
C LEU A 183 -10.07 -8.39 -4.29
N LYS A 184 -10.23 -7.27 -5.00
CA LYS A 184 -11.46 -6.95 -5.77
C LYS A 184 -11.56 -7.70 -7.09
N ARG A 185 -10.45 -7.97 -7.77
CA ARG A 185 -10.41 -8.49 -9.14
C ARG A 185 -9.80 -9.87 -9.25
N ASP A 186 -8.58 -10.04 -8.73
CA ASP A 186 -7.85 -11.29 -8.94
C ASP A 186 -8.40 -12.43 -8.07
N TYR A 187 -8.80 -12.17 -6.81
CA TYR A 187 -9.35 -13.22 -5.97
C TYR A 187 -10.61 -13.88 -6.57
N PRO A 188 -11.64 -13.13 -6.99
CA PRO A 188 -12.80 -13.74 -7.67
C PRO A 188 -12.44 -14.46 -8.96
N GLU A 189 -11.54 -13.91 -9.76
CA GLU A 189 -11.11 -14.48 -11.06
C GLU A 189 -10.41 -15.83 -10.87
N TYR A 190 -9.46 -15.91 -9.93
CA TYR A 190 -8.63 -17.10 -9.76
C TYR A 190 -9.24 -18.16 -8.82
N LEU A 191 -10.04 -17.76 -7.84
CA LEU A 191 -10.66 -18.69 -6.90
C LEU A 191 -12.05 -19.17 -7.34
N ARG A 192 -12.82 -18.32 -8.01
CA ARG A 192 -14.17 -18.59 -8.51
C ARG A 192 -15.13 -19.11 -7.43
N SER A 193 -14.99 -18.61 -6.19
CA SER A 193 -15.81 -18.98 -5.05
C SER A 193 -16.73 -17.83 -4.62
N ASP A 194 -17.86 -18.18 -3.96
CA ASP A 194 -18.80 -17.18 -3.43
C ASP A 194 -18.15 -16.32 -2.36
N ASP A 195 -17.30 -16.90 -1.52
CA ASP A 195 -16.54 -16.16 -0.51
C ASP A 195 -15.57 -15.14 -1.12
N ALA A 196 -14.93 -15.48 -2.25
CA ALA A 196 -14.06 -14.52 -2.94
C ALA A 196 -14.87 -13.37 -3.55
N ARG A 197 -16.07 -13.64 -4.07
CA ARG A 197 -16.99 -12.58 -4.54
C ARG A 197 -17.47 -11.71 -3.39
N LEU A 198 -17.91 -12.32 -2.29
CA LEU A 198 -18.31 -11.60 -1.06
C LEU A 198 -17.20 -10.66 -0.56
N VAL A 199 -15.97 -11.15 -0.47
CA VAL A 199 -14.80 -10.35 -0.06
C VAL A 199 -14.56 -9.20 -1.04
N ALA A 200 -14.66 -9.44 -2.34
CA ALA A 200 -14.44 -8.41 -3.35
C ALA A 200 -15.48 -7.27 -3.29
N GLU A 201 -16.76 -7.61 -3.09
CA GLU A 201 -17.88 -6.67 -2.98
C GLU A 201 -17.76 -5.78 -1.74
N HIS A 202 -17.19 -6.29 -0.66
CA HIS A 202 -16.99 -5.59 0.61
C HIS A 202 -15.56 -5.06 0.82
N THR A 203 -14.73 -5.05 -0.25
CA THR A 203 -13.39 -4.48 -0.21
C THR A 203 -13.38 -3.09 -0.84
N PHE A 204 -12.81 -2.12 -0.13
CA PHE A 204 -12.71 -0.74 -0.55
C PHE A 204 -11.27 -0.24 -0.44
N ASP A 205 -10.85 0.63 -1.37
CA ASP A 205 -9.68 1.47 -1.15
C ASP A 205 -9.93 2.42 0.03
N ALA A 206 -8.87 2.78 0.76
CA ALA A 206 -9.03 3.61 1.95
C ALA A 206 -9.67 4.98 1.66
N ALA A 207 -9.31 5.63 0.57
CA ALA A 207 -9.93 6.90 0.18
C ALA A 207 -11.32 6.72 -0.45
N GLU A 208 -11.53 5.61 -1.16
CA GLU A 208 -12.84 5.26 -1.70
C GLU A 208 -13.89 5.15 -0.59
N TYR A 209 -13.57 4.47 0.51
CA TYR A 209 -14.47 4.28 1.62
C TYR A 209 -14.86 5.61 2.30
N LEU A 210 -13.86 6.45 2.61
CA LEU A 210 -14.11 7.78 3.19
C LEU A 210 -14.91 8.68 2.25
N TRP A 211 -14.63 8.63 0.94
CA TRP A 211 -15.42 9.39 -0.03
C TRP A 211 -16.87 8.92 -0.10
N ARG A 212 -17.13 7.62 -0.03
CA ARG A 212 -18.48 7.07 0.05
C ARG A 212 -19.19 7.53 1.32
N LEU A 213 -18.50 7.52 2.46
CA LEU A 213 -19.02 8.04 3.72
C LEU A 213 -19.42 9.51 3.58
N HIS A 214 -18.53 10.34 2.99
CA HIS A 214 -18.80 11.77 2.75
C HIS A 214 -20.01 12.03 1.86
N LYS A 215 -20.33 11.12 0.92
CA LYS A 215 -21.47 11.26 -0.01
C LYS A 215 -22.73 10.55 0.44
N ALA A 216 -22.69 9.76 1.50
CA ALA A 216 -23.84 9.00 1.96
C ALA A 216 -24.82 9.89 2.74
N GLU A 217 -26.11 9.80 2.39
CA GLU A 217 -27.17 10.48 3.11
C GLU A 217 -27.23 10.03 4.58
N GLY A 218 -27.47 10.97 5.48
CA GLY A 218 -27.54 10.69 6.92
C GLY A 218 -26.22 10.31 7.58
N LYS A 219 -25.09 10.45 6.88
CA LYS A 219 -23.75 10.29 7.43
C LYS A 219 -23.05 11.64 7.57
N GLU A 220 -22.24 11.76 8.60
CA GLU A 220 -21.45 12.95 8.86
C GLU A 220 -20.00 12.72 8.48
N PHE A 221 -19.43 13.61 7.71
CA PHE A 221 -18.01 13.64 7.38
C PHE A 221 -17.41 14.96 7.86
N ASP A 222 -16.30 14.89 8.56
CA ASP A 222 -15.63 16.09 9.06
C ASP A 222 -14.89 16.79 7.91
N THR A 223 -15.30 18.01 7.61
CA THR A 223 -14.67 18.88 6.61
C THR A 223 -13.89 20.04 7.24
N GLU A 224 -13.74 20.04 8.57
CA GLU A 224 -12.90 21.00 9.27
C GLU A 224 -11.48 20.46 9.41
N PHE A 225 -10.54 21.17 8.82
CA PHE A 225 -9.14 20.79 8.76
C PHE A 225 -8.28 21.85 9.49
N PRO A 226 -8.20 21.78 10.82
CA PRO A 226 -7.48 22.78 11.63
C PRO A 226 -5.96 22.62 11.63
N GLY A 227 -5.44 21.57 10.98
CA GLY A 227 -4.01 21.26 10.96
C GLY A 227 -3.24 22.01 9.89
N ASP A 228 -2.04 21.52 9.63
CA ASP A 228 -1.11 22.13 8.67
C ASP A 228 -1.44 21.62 7.24
N ILE A 229 -1.92 22.51 6.40
CA ILE A 229 -2.31 22.25 5.01
C ILE A 229 -1.35 22.96 4.07
N PRO A 230 -0.62 22.23 3.20
CA PRO A 230 0.26 22.84 2.21
C PRO A 230 -0.53 23.65 1.18
N ALA A 231 0.06 24.73 0.70
CA ALA A 231 -0.58 25.58 -0.32
C ALA A 231 -0.81 24.82 -1.64
N SER A 232 0.09 23.91 -1.97
CA SER A 232 0.01 23.11 -3.21
C SER A 232 0.47 21.66 -3.01
N THR A 233 -0.19 20.74 -3.70
CA THR A 233 0.03 19.30 -3.60
C THR A 233 0.10 18.68 -4.99
N ALA A 234 1.18 17.94 -5.31
CA ALA A 234 1.24 17.07 -6.47
C ALA A 234 0.69 15.69 -6.06
N TYR A 235 -0.43 15.29 -6.62
CA TYR A 235 -1.03 13.98 -6.34
C TYR A 235 -0.74 12.99 -7.47
N HIS A 236 0.00 11.93 -7.16
CA HIS A 236 0.27 10.82 -8.07
C HIS A 236 -0.81 9.73 -7.97
N ALA A 237 -1.55 9.50 -9.04
CA ALA A 237 -2.52 8.41 -9.15
C ALA A 237 -1.88 7.16 -9.78
N PRO A 238 -1.61 6.08 -9.01
CA PRO A 238 -0.93 4.89 -9.51
C PRO A 238 -1.83 4.02 -10.39
N GLY A 239 -1.20 3.22 -11.29
CA GLY A 239 -1.91 2.41 -12.27
C GLY A 239 -2.96 1.45 -11.68
N HIS A 240 -2.66 0.75 -10.58
CA HIS A 240 -3.61 -0.16 -9.94
C HIS A 240 -4.81 0.56 -9.29
N LEU A 241 -4.66 1.82 -8.88
CA LEU A 241 -5.81 2.63 -8.44
C LEU A 241 -6.72 2.95 -9.63
N GLN A 242 -6.13 3.43 -10.72
CA GLN A 242 -6.87 3.76 -11.94
C GLN A 242 -7.58 2.51 -12.51
N ALA A 243 -6.94 1.34 -12.48
CA ALA A 243 -7.50 0.08 -12.95
C ALA A 243 -8.68 -0.43 -12.13
N GLN A 244 -8.87 0.03 -10.89
CA GLN A 244 -10.05 -0.28 -10.08
C GLN A 244 -11.31 0.44 -10.57
N ASN A 245 -11.17 1.50 -11.36
CA ASN A 245 -12.27 2.33 -11.88
C ASN A 245 -13.18 2.91 -10.78
N ILE A 246 -12.60 3.29 -9.64
CA ILE A 246 -13.29 3.86 -8.48
C ILE A 246 -13.27 5.41 -8.47
N GLY A 247 -12.64 6.03 -9.46
CA GLY A 247 -12.33 7.46 -9.49
C GLY A 247 -11.07 7.80 -8.68
N LEU A 248 -10.70 9.07 -8.67
CA LEU A 248 -9.50 9.57 -7.98
C LEU A 248 -9.85 10.06 -6.57
N ARG A 249 -10.31 9.16 -5.70
CA ARG A 249 -10.92 9.51 -4.41
C ARG A 249 -9.94 10.15 -3.44
N SER A 250 -8.69 9.74 -3.46
CA SER A 250 -7.64 10.41 -2.69
C SER A 250 -7.49 11.87 -3.10
N ARG A 251 -7.45 12.17 -4.41
CA ARG A 251 -7.45 13.56 -4.92
C ARG A 251 -8.68 14.33 -4.45
N ASP A 252 -9.85 13.70 -4.52
CA ASP A 252 -11.11 14.34 -4.19
C ASP A 252 -11.16 14.70 -2.68
N LEU A 253 -10.68 13.82 -1.79
CA LEU A 253 -10.55 14.09 -0.36
C LEU A 253 -9.49 15.17 -0.06
N ILE A 254 -8.34 15.12 -0.72
CA ILE A 254 -7.27 16.12 -0.56
C ILE A 254 -7.79 17.51 -0.94
N LYS A 255 -8.58 17.62 -2.01
CA LYS A 255 -9.19 18.90 -2.42
C LYS A 255 -10.14 19.49 -1.39
N LEU A 256 -10.79 18.68 -0.54
CA LEU A 256 -11.66 19.19 0.52
C LEU A 256 -10.90 20.05 1.54
N THR A 257 -9.59 19.83 1.68
CA THR A 257 -8.75 20.62 2.61
C THR A 257 -8.45 22.04 2.11
N GLY A 258 -8.74 22.34 0.84
CA GLY A 258 -8.45 23.64 0.23
C GLY A 258 -7.09 23.77 -0.44
N THR A 259 -6.21 22.77 -0.35
CA THR A 259 -4.91 22.78 -1.07
C THR A 259 -5.12 22.76 -2.59
N ASN A 260 -4.23 23.43 -3.33
CA ASN A 260 -4.23 23.36 -4.78
C ASN A 260 -3.62 22.02 -5.26
N VAL A 261 -4.41 21.18 -5.95
CA VAL A 261 -3.99 19.83 -6.33
C VAL A 261 -3.62 19.75 -7.80
N THR A 262 -2.36 19.48 -8.10
CA THR A 262 -1.88 19.10 -9.44
C THR A 262 -1.93 17.57 -9.58
N LEU A 263 -2.75 17.08 -10.51
CA LEU A 263 -2.86 15.65 -10.78
C LEU A 263 -1.73 15.16 -11.68
N VAL A 264 -1.01 14.12 -11.22
CA VAL A 264 0.05 13.46 -11.98
C VAL A 264 -0.35 12.00 -12.27
N GLN A 265 -0.62 11.70 -13.56
CA GLN A 265 -1.00 10.36 -14.05
C GLN A 265 0.06 9.84 -15.00
N LYS A 266 1.25 9.56 -14.48
CA LYS A 266 2.38 8.98 -15.21
C LYS A 266 2.82 7.68 -14.54
N CYS A 267 3.36 6.75 -15.34
CA CYS A 267 3.81 5.46 -14.82
C CYS A 267 5.07 5.62 -13.97
N SER A 268 5.11 4.94 -12.83
CA SER A 268 6.30 4.88 -11.96
C SER A 268 7.37 3.89 -12.44
N GLY A 269 7.10 3.11 -13.48
CA GLY A 269 8.00 2.07 -13.95
C GLY A 269 8.15 0.83 -13.06
N ILE A 270 7.50 0.82 -11.88
CA ILE A 270 7.66 -0.29 -10.92
C ILE A 270 6.85 -1.52 -11.32
N ASP A 271 5.58 -1.32 -11.70
CA ASP A 271 4.71 -2.38 -12.20
C ASP A 271 4.74 -3.66 -11.34
N GLY A 272 4.26 -3.56 -10.12
CA GLY A 272 4.36 -4.60 -9.11
C GLY A 272 5.82 -4.83 -8.69
N MET A 273 6.33 -6.02 -8.93
CA MET A 273 7.72 -6.39 -8.61
C MET A 273 8.67 -6.36 -9.82
N TRP A 274 8.15 -6.03 -11.02
CA TRP A 274 8.93 -6.06 -12.26
C TRP A 274 10.09 -5.06 -12.23
N GLY A 275 9.82 -3.82 -11.85
CA GLY A 275 10.84 -2.77 -11.80
C GLY A 275 11.82 -2.88 -10.64
N LEU A 276 11.63 -3.81 -9.69
CA LEU A 276 12.59 -4.08 -8.63
C LEU A 276 13.73 -4.99 -9.09
N ARG A 277 13.53 -5.70 -10.20
CA ARG A 277 14.52 -6.65 -10.73
C ARG A 277 15.66 -5.92 -11.44
N SER A 278 16.87 -6.44 -11.28
CA SER A 278 18.09 -5.86 -11.87
C SER A 278 18.01 -5.74 -13.40
N GLU A 279 17.50 -6.77 -14.06
CA GLU A 279 17.37 -6.81 -15.51
C GLU A 279 16.40 -5.77 -16.09
N ASN A 280 15.50 -5.25 -15.26
CA ASN A 280 14.48 -4.29 -15.69
C ASN A 280 14.75 -2.86 -15.20
N TYR A 281 15.79 -2.66 -14.39
CA TYR A 281 16.04 -1.41 -13.68
C TYR A 281 16.16 -0.21 -14.61
N GLU A 282 17.01 -0.29 -15.61
CA GLU A 282 17.23 0.83 -16.54
C GLU A 282 15.98 1.18 -17.36
N LEU A 283 15.22 0.16 -17.78
CA LEU A 283 13.96 0.39 -18.50
C LEU A 283 12.90 1.00 -17.55
N ALA A 284 12.82 0.50 -16.33
CA ALA A 284 11.91 1.03 -15.32
C ALA A 284 12.16 2.51 -15.03
N ARG A 285 13.43 2.94 -14.93
CA ARG A 285 13.80 4.34 -14.76
C ARG A 285 13.41 5.20 -15.98
N LYS A 286 13.65 4.71 -17.18
CA LYS A 286 13.21 5.43 -18.40
C LYS A 286 11.70 5.64 -18.43
N VAL A 287 10.93 4.66 -17.95
CA VAL A 287 9.46 4.76 -17.83
C VAL A 287 9.06 5.72 -16.72
N ALA A 288 9.82 5.81 -15.62
CA ALA A 288 9.55 6.70 -14.50
C ALA A 288 9.92 8.17 -14.78
N LYS A 289 10.82 8.45 -15.69
CA LYS A 289 11.29 9.82 -15.99
C LYS A 289 10.15 10.83 -16.24
N PRO A 290 9.11 10.57 -17.06
CA PRO A 290 8.00 11.49 -17.24
C PRO A 290 7.18 11.74 -15.95
N LEU A 291 7.20 10.80 -15.00
CA LEU A 291 6.59 11.00 -13.68
C LEU A 291 7.39 12.03 -12.87
N ALA A 292 8.70 11.83 -12.78
CA ALA A 292 9.59 12.76 -12.08
C ALA A 292 9.48 14.18 -12.65
N GLU A 293 9.59 14.33 -13.97
CA GLU A 293 9.45 15.62 -14.65
C GLU A 293 8.09 16.30 -14.39
N ALA A 294 7.00 15.52 -14.31
CA ALA A 294 5.68 16.07 -14.04
C ALA A 294 5.56 16.55 -12.58
N ILE A 295 6.18 15.85 -11.63
CA ILE A 295 6.23 16.24 -10.22
C ILE A 295 7.08 17.51 -10.06
N GLU A 296 8.25 17.59 -10.68
CA GLU A 296 9.12 18.77 -10.63
C GLU A 296 8.44 19.99 -11.23
N ARG A 297 7.83 19.85 -12.43
CA ARG A 297 7.09 20.96 -13.08
C ARG A 297 5.87 21.42 -12.30
N SER A 298 5.33 20.62 -11.40
CA SER A 298 4.20 21.04 -10.56
C SER A 298 4.59 22.10 -9.54
N GLU A 299 5.87 22.20 -9.19
CA GLU A 299 6.41 23.06 -8.12
C GLU A 299 5.63 22.95 -6.81
N ALA A 300 4.93 21.81 -6.62
CA ALA A 300 4.08 21.61 -5.47
C ALA A 300 4.91 21.51 -4.18
N GLU A 301 4.38 22.05 -3.10
CA GLU A 301 5.02 22.02 -1.78
C GLU A 301 5.15 20.58 -1.26
N VAL A 302 4.09 19.77 -1.44
CA VAL A 302 4.05 18.38 -0.98
C VAL A 302 3.69 17.44 -2.14
N VAL A 303 4.26 16.24 -2.13
CA VAL A 303 3.87 15.14 -3.02
C VAL A 303 3.06 14.13 -2.24
N VAL A 304 1.98 13.64 -2.84
CA VAL A 304 1.11 12.60 -2.27
C VAL A 304 0.92 11.48 -3.26
N GLY A 305 0.99 10.22 -2.79
CA GLY A 305 0.76 9.05 -3.65
C GLY A 305 0.28 7.83 -2.87
N ASP A 306 -0.71 7.13 -3.42
CA ASP A 306 -1.35 5.99 -2.77
C ASP A 306 -0.49 4.73 -2.76
N CYS A 307 0.43 4.59 -3.70
CA CYS A 307 1.21 3.37 -3.87
C CYS A 307 2.63 3.52 -3.35
N HIS A 308 2.94 2.77 -2.30
CA HIS A 308 4.25 2.82 -1.66
C HIS A 308 5.41 2.49 -2.61
N PHE A 309 5.24 1.54 -3.52
CA PHE A 309 6.26 1.23 -4.52
C PHE A 309 6.44 2.36 -5.54
N ALA A 310 5.35 2.98 -5.98
CA ALA A 310 5.43 4.15 -6.85
C ALA A 310 6.07 5.34 -6.12
N ASN A 311 5.78 5.51 -4.82
CA ASN A 311 6.42 6.51 -3.97
C ASN A 311 7.93 6.27 -3.88
N GLY A 312 8.37 5.01 -3.79
CA GLY A 312 9.81 4.67 -3.86
C GLY A 312 10.48 5.12 -5.15
N ALA A 313 9.80 4.98 -6.29
CA ALA A 313 10.32 5.49 -7.56
C ALA A 313 10.36 7.03 -7.60
N ILE A 314 9.38 7.71 -7.01
CA ILE A 314 9.39 9.16 -6.88
C ILE A 314 10.58 9.63 -6.03
N ILE A 315 10.83 8.98 -4.89
CA ILE A 315 12.00 9.26 -4.05
C ILE A 315 13.30 9.08 -4.85
N GLU A 316 13.41 7.98 -5.58
CA GLU A 316 14.60 7.64 -6.35
C GLU A 316 14.90 8.66 -7.47
N GLU A 317 13.88 9.15 -8.16
CA GLU A 317 14.04 10.02 -9.32
C GLU A 317 14.05 11.53 -8.96
N THR A 318 13.41 11.93 -7.85
CA THR A 318 13.24 13.36 -7.48
C THR A 318 13.85 13.74 -6.12
N GLY A 319 14.19 12.75 -5.29
CA GLY A 319 14.58 12.98 -3.89
C GLY A 319 13.42 13.39 -2.97
N ARG A 320 12.22 13.61 -3.48
CA ARG A 320 11.05 14.02 -2.71
C ARG A 320 10.37 12.82 -2.07
N VAL A 321 9.99 12.93 -0.80
CA VAL A 321 9.32 11.85 -0.05
C VAL A 321 7.81 12.06 -0.08
N PRO A 322 7.04 11.25 -0.81
CA PRO A 322 5.60 11.39 -0.88
C PRO A 322 4.92 10.95 0.43
N LEU A 323 3.90 11.69 0.86
CA LEU A 323 2.95 11.23 1.87
C LEU A 323 1.94 10.25 1.27
N HIS A 324 1.44 9.34 2.08
CA HIS A 324 0.22 8.61 1.74
C HIS A 324 -1.01 9.52 1.95
N PRO A 325 -2.12 9.39 1.19
CA PRO A 325 -3.32 10.22 1.39
C PRO A 325 -3.85 10.23 2.83
N MET A 326 -3.76 9.11 3.54
CA MET A 326 -4.17 9.05 4.95
C MET A 326 -3.24 9.86 5.86
N GLN A 327 -1.94 9.89 5.59
CA GLN A 327 -0.97 10.74 6.30
C GLN A 327 -1.24 12.23 6.03
N PHE A 328 -1.54 12.57 4.78
CA PHE A 328 -1.93 13.92 4.41
C PHE A 328 -3.19 14.38 5.17
N LEU A 329 -4.23 13.56 5.20
CA LEU A 329 -5.48 13.87 5.91
C LEU A 329 -5.27 13.95 7.43
N ALA A 330 -4.48 13.04 8.01
CA ALA A 330 -4.15 13.08 9.44
C ALA A 330 -3.46 14.42 9.81
N ARG A 331 -2.49 14.86 8.99
CA ARG A 331 -1.82 16.16 9.13
C ARG A 331 -2.81 17.32 8.98
N ALA A 332 -3.67 17.29 7.96
CA ALA A 332 -4.68 18.32 7.72
C ALA A 332 -5.69 18.42 8.88
N TYR A 333 -6.03 17.29 9.51
CA TYR A 333 -6.85 17.27 10.72
C TYR A 333 -6.12 17.68 12.00
N GLY A 334 -4.81 17.89 11.96
CA GLY A 334 -4.00 18.17 13.16
C GLY A 334 -3.94 16.97 14.12
N LEU A 335 -4.08 15.74 13.62
CA LEU A 335 -4.00 14.55 14.45
C LEU A 335 -2.55 14.31 14.88
N PRO A 336 -2.31 13.91 16.15
CA PRO A 336 -0.95 13.68 16.61
C PRO A 336 -0.32 12.49 15.91
N GLU A 337 0.94 12.61 15.53
CA GLU A 337 1.73 11.46 15.10
C GLU A 337 1.84 10.49 16.29
N GLU A 338 1.24 9.32 16.16
CA GLU A 338 1.46 8.26 17.16
C GLU A 338 2.86 7.66 16.96
N ILE A 339 3.79 8.06 17.82
CA ILE A 339 5.16 7.56 17.87
C ILE A 339 5.16 6.15 18.50
N ASP A 340 6.06 5.27 18.05
CA ASP A 340 6.24 3.89 18.54
C ASP A 340 6.64 3.80 20.03
#